data_16b98b1b056a8ee8020755eca651e33d
#
_entry.id   16b98b1b056a8ee8020755eca651e33d
#
_cell.length_a   1.000
_cell.length_b   1.000
_cell.length_c   1.000
_cell.angle_alpha   90.00
_cell.angle_beta   90.00
_cell.angle_gamma   90.00
#
_symmetry.space_group_name_H-M   'P 1'
#
loop_
_entity.id
_entity.type
_entity.pdbx_description
1 polymer ?
#
loop_
_entity_poly.entity_id
_entity_poly.type
_entity_poly.pdbx_seq_one_letter_code
_entity_poly.pdbx_strand_id
1 'polypeptide(L)'
;MADHQREEGRAPVEAIHARLCAEYGCPVAYFGDLAPLDELVSSLLSHRTRNADSARAYRTLRERFATWEAVRDAPVAEVQDAISAATWPEAKAPALQRTLRAITARVGALSLDNLAAMEVRAARDWLEALPGVGPKTSAAVLAFSALRRRALPVDSHHHRVASRLGLIPATMAVGPSHAVLEAMLPAAWDAQRVYDHHEVMMFHGQRVCHFRAPACGRCALLDLCPTGLARAATSAPRPAPTESAATGGPDAR
;
A
#
# COMPACT_ATOMS: atom_id res chain seq x y z
N MET A 1 -21.99 22.90 4.55
CA MET A 1 -23.12 22.08 4.05
C MET A 1 -22.72 21.10 2.96
N ALA A 2 -21.73 21.36 2.09
CA ALA A 2 -21.30 20.42 1.04
C ALA A 2 -20.45 19.24 1.55
N ASP A 3 -19.87 19.33 2.72
CA ASP A 3 -19.02 18.27 3.30
C ASP A 3 -19.82 17.16 3.98
N HIS A 4 -20.94 17.48 4.62
CA HIS A 4 -21.82 16.51 5.29
C HIS A 4 -22.50 15.54 4.31
N GLN A 5 -22.81 15.97 3.09
CA GLN A 5 -23.43 15.11 2.07
C GLN A 5 -22.46 14.14 1.40
N ARG A 6 -21.15 14.30 1.57
CA ARG A 6 -20.14 13.35 1.06
C ARG A 6 -19.85 12.20 2.02
N GLU A 7 -20.21 12.30 3.28
CA GLU A 7 -20.03 11.23 4.28
C GLU A 7 -21.12 10.15 4.18
N GLU A 8 -22.34 10.49 3.80
CA GLU A 8 -23.48 9.56 3.76
C GLU A 8 -23.39 8.44 2.71
N GLY A 9 -22.51 8.52 1.74
CA GLY A 9 -22.34 7.49 0.68
C GLY A 9 -21.05 6.70 0.74
N ARG A 10 -20.19 6.95 1.74
CA ARG A 10 -18.88 6.31 1.83
C ARG A 10 -18.93 5.08 2.71
N ALA A 11 -18.46 3.94 2.21
CA ALA A 11 -18.37 2.72 3.02
C ALA A 11 -17.51 2.97 4.27
N PRO A 12 -18.01 2.64 5.49
CA PRO A 12 -17.23 2.84 6.70
C PRO A 12 -15.95 2.00 6.68
N VAL A 13 -14.80 2.61 6.97
CA VAL A 13 -13.50 1.91 7.00
C VAL A 13 -13.53 0.72 7.95
N GLU A 14 -14.26 0.81 9.06
CA GLU A 14 -14.44 -0.28 10.02
C GLU A 14 -15.18 -1.48 9.42
N ALA A 15 -16.23 -1.27 8.63
CA ALA A 15 -16.94 -2.36 7.96
C ALA A 15 -16.07 -3.03 6.89
N ILE A 16 -15.30 -2.25 6.13
CA ILE A 16 -14.33 -2.77 5.18
C ILE A 16 -13.28 -3.63 5.90
N HIS A 17 -12.69 -3.10 6.96
CA HIS A 17 -11.70 -3.81 7.77
C HIS A 17 -12.25 -5.11 8.34
N ALA A 18 -13.42 -5.08 8.97
CA ALA A 18 -14.02 -6.26 9.58
C ALA A 18 -14.28 -7.38 8.56
N ARG A 19 -14.80 -7.05 7.36
CA ARG A 19 -15.05 -8.04 6.31
C ARG A 19 -13.77 -8.62 5.73
N LEU A 20 -12.75 -7.79 5.53
CA LEU A 20 -11.47 -8.28 5.02
C LEU A 20 -10.71 -9.09 6.08
N CYS A 21 -10.81 -8.74 7.36
CA CYS A 21 -10.27 -9.58 8.44
C CYS A 21 -10.99 -10.93 8.54
N ALA A 22 -12.30 -10.99 8.31
CA ALA A 22 -13.03 -12.25 8.24
C ALA A 22 -12.59 -13.12 7.05
N GLU A 23 -12.24 -12.50 5.91
CA GLU A 23 -11.79 -13.19 4.70
C GLU A 23 -10.34 -13.67 4.77
N TYR A 24 -9.44 -12.86 5.34
CA TYR A 24 -7.98 -13.11 5.27
C TYR A 24 -7.34 -13.47 6.61
N GLY A 25 -8.08 -13.33 7.71
CA GLY A 25 -7.59 -13.56 9.07
C GLY A 25 -6.91 -12.32 9.68
N CYS A 26 -7.28 -11.98 10.92
CA CYS A 26 -6.61 -10.97 11.74
C CYS A 26 -6.50 -11.50 13.19
N PRO A 27 -5.46 -11.13 13.94
CA PRO A 27 -4.39 -10.24 13.53
C PRO A 27 -3.44 -10.91 12.51
N VAL A 28 -2.93 -10.11 11.58
CA VAL A 28 -1.91 -10.54 10.63
C VAL A 28 -0.55 -10.52 11.35
N ALA A 29 0.18 -11.61 11.28
CA ALA A 29 1.53 -11.66 11.84
C ALA A 29 2.45 -10.69 11.08
N TYR A 30 3.29 -9.95 11.80
CA TYR A 30 4.32 -9.14 11.18
C TYR A 30 5.33 -10.02 10.42
N PHE A 31 5.78 -9.58 9.25
CA PHE A 31 6.72 -10.33 8.41
C PHE A 31 8.10 -10.50 9.00
N GLY A 32 8.48 -9.68 9.97
CA GLY A 32 9.77 -9.70 10.59
C GLY A 32 9.87 -8.66 11.70
N ASP A 33 11.06 -8.57 12.28
CA ASP A 33 11.39 -7.63 13.34
C ASP A 33 12.68 -6.87 13.00
N LEU A 34 12.70 -6.29 11.80
CA LEU A 34 13.84 -5.53 11.32
C LEU A 34 14.02 -4.25 12.13
N ALA A 35 15.27 -3.90 12.43
CA ALA A 35 15.58 -2.58 12.94
C ALA A 35 15.12 -1.49 11.92
N PRO A 36 14.81 -0.26 12.37
CA PRO A 36 14.25 0.77 11.48
C PRO A 36 15.12 1.08 10.25
N LEU A 37 16.44 1.05 10.38
CA LEU A 37 17.35 1.27 9.26
C LEU A 37 17.33 0.10 8.27
N ASP A 38 17.26 -1.12 8.77
CA ASP A 38 17.15 -2.33 7.95
C ASP A 38 15.83 -2.33 7.16
N GLU A 39 14.72 -1.94 7.80
CA GLU A 39 13.44 -1.80 7.13
C GLU A 39 13.46 -0.69 6.06
N LEU A 40 14.13 0.43 6.33
CA LEU A 40 14.29 1.49 5.33
C LEU A 40 15.00 0.96 4.08
N VAL A 41 16.12 0.26 4.24
CA VAL A 41 16.86 -0.32 3.11
C VAL A 41 16.01 -1.36 2.37
N SER A 42 15.36 -2.26 3.10
CA SER A 42 14.44 -3.26 2.54
C SER A 42 13.34 -2.60 1.71
N SER A 43 12.70 -1.58 2.28
CA SER A 43 11.65 -0.79 1.61
C SER A 43 12.15 -0.09 0.34
N LEU A 44 13.35 0.51 0.35
CA LEU A 44 13.93 1.15 -0.83
C LEU A 44 14.22 0.14 -1.95
N LEU A 45 14.69 -1.06 -1.61
CA LEU A 45 14.92 -2.14 -2.59
C LEU A 45 13.61 -2.67 -3.18
N SER A 46 12.53 -2.66 -2.42
CA SER A 46 11.22 -3.18 -2.84
C SER A 46 10.50 -2.31 -3.89
N HIS A 47 10.90 -1.03 -4.07
CA HIS A 47 10.25 -0.14 -5.02
C HIS A 47 10.25 -0.75 -6.43
N ARG A 48 9.04 -1.02 -6.98
CA ARG A 48 8.83 -1.63 -8.30
C ARG A 48 9.59 -2.94 -8.53
N THR A 49 9.97 -3.63 -7.46
CA THR A 49 10.63 -4.92 -7.47
C THR A 49 9.68 -5.97 -6.89
N ARG A 50 9.68 -7.17 -7.43
CA ARG A 50 8.90 -8.28 -6.88
C ARG A 50 9.44 -8.64 -5.49
N ASN A 51 8.56 -9.03 -4.57
CA ASN A 51 8.95 -9.31 -3.17
C ASN A 51 10.09 -10.34 -3.06
N ALA A 52 10.05 -11.42 -3.83
CA ALA A 52 11.11 -12.43 -3.82
C ALA A 52 12.48 -11.86 -4.28
N ASP A 53 12.46 -10.98 -5.28
CA ASP A 53 13.67 -10.39 -5.84
C ASP A 53 14.26 -9.32 -4.91
N SER A 54 13.40 -8.49 -4.28
CA SER A 54 13.86 -7.51 -3.27
C SER A 54 14.40 -8.18 -2.02
N ALA A 55 13.77 -9.27 -1.56
CA ALA A 55 14.26 -10.05 -0.44
C ALA A 55 15.63 -10.70 -0.75
N ARG A 56 15.83 -11.19 -1.98
CA ARG A 56 17.12 -11.71 -2.44
C ARG A 56 18.18 -10.62 -2.47
N ALA A 57 17.86 -9.46 -3.06
CA ALA A 57 18.78 -8.32 -3.12
C ALA A 57 19.20 -7.86 -1.71
N TYR A 58 18.24 -7.78 -0.78
CA TYR A 58 18.52 -7.43 0.61
C TYR A 58 19.45 -8.45 1.30
N ARG A 59 19.18 -9.76 1.15
CA ARG A 59 20.04 -10.80 1.71
C ARG A 59 21.46 -10.74 1.16
N THR A 60 21.61 -10.67 -0.16
CA THR A 60 22.95 -10.58 -0.81
C THR A 60 23.71 -9.33 -0.35
N LEU A 61 23.00 -8.20 -0.19
CA LEU A 61 23.61 -6.98 0.33
C LEU A 61 24.16 -7.19 1.76
N ARG A 62 23.37 -7.84 2.65
CA ARG A 62 23.77 -8.14 4.04
C ARG A 62 24.87 -9.20 4.14
N GLU A 63 24.92 -10.15 3.23
CA GLU A 63 25.97 -11.17 3.15
C GLU A 63 27.31 -10.57 2.71
N ARG A 64 27.28 -9.59 1.80
CA ARG A 64 28.48 -8.95 1.25
C ARG A 64 29.05 -7.83 2.12
N PHE A 65 28.18 -7.13 2.85
CA PHE A 65 28.55 -5.97 3.66
C PHE A 65 28.15 -6.18 5.11
N ALA A 66 29.14 -6.25 5.99
CA ALA A 66 28.92 -6.50 7.43
C ALA A 66 28.15 -5.37 8.13
N THR A 67 28.31 -4.12 7.66
CA THR A 67 27.68 -2.93 8.24
C THR A 67 27.06 -2.03 7.18
N TRP A 68 26.16 -1.16 7.58
CA TRP A 68 25.58 -0.15 6.68
C TRP A 68 26.58 0.95 6.31
N GLU A 69 27.60 1.21 7.15
CA GLU A 69 28.72 2.07 6.82
C GLU A 69 29.51 1.49 5.64
N ALA A 70 29.74 0.18 5.64
CA ALA A 70 30.42 -0.48 4.50
C ALA A 70 29.60 -0.31 3.21
N VAL A 71 28.28 -0.42 3.24
CA VAL A 71 27.41 -0.15 2.08
C VAL A 71 27.49 1.32 1.66
N ARG A 72 27.44 2.25 2.63
CA ARG A 72 27.50 3.70 2.38
C ARG A 72 28.79 4.12 1.65
N ASP A 73 29.91 3.51 2.01
CA ASP A 73 31.25 3.95 1.62
C ASP A 73 31.87 3.10 0.49
N ALA A 74 31.28 1.94 0.16
CA ALA A 74 31.74 1.07 -0.92
C ALA A 74 31.65 1.76 -2.30
N PRO A 75 32.44 1.30 -3.28
CA PRO A 75 32.24 1.65 -4.68
C PRO A 75 30.80 1.35 -5.13
N VAL A 76 30.16 2.28 -5.83
CA VAL A 76 28.76 2.13 -6.29
C VAL A 76 28.56 0.82 -7.06
N ALA A 77 29.53 0.43 -7.88
CA ALA A 77 29.46 -0.79 -8.68
C ALA A 77 29.35 -2.07 -7.83
N GLU A 78 29.99 -2.12 -6.67
CA GLU A 78 29.91 -3.27 -5.76
C GLU A 78 28.53 -3.36 -5.08
N VAL A 79 27.96 -2.21 -4.68
CA VAL A 79 26.61 -2.15 -4.15
C VAL A 79 25.59 -2.52 -5.21
N GLN A 80 25.76 -2.00 -6.44
CA GLN A 80 24.90 -2.31 -7.59
C GLN A 80 24.89 -3.82 -7.88
N ASP A 81 26.05 -4.47 -7.89
CA ASP A 81 26.17 -5.90 -8.11
C ASP A 81 25.49 -6.69 -6.99
N ALA A 82 25.68 -6.29 -5.73
CA ALA A 82 25.04 -6.93 -4.58
C ALA A 82 23.50 -6.88 -4.64
N ILE A 83 22.92 -5.81 -5.21
CA ILE A 83 21.47 -5.65 -5.35
C ILE A 83 20.96 -5.95 -6.76
N SER A 84 21.73 -6.66 -7.60
CA SER A 84 21.39 -6.95 -9.01
C SER A 84 20.07 -7.67 -9.21
N ALA A 85 19.56 -8.36 -8.19
CA ALA A 85 18.22 -8.96 -8.21
C ALA A 85 17.09 -7.92 -8.16
N ALA A 86 17.33 -6.71 -7.68
CA ALA A 86 16.33 -5.64 -7.65
C ALA A 86 16.18 -4.99 -9.03
N THR A 87 14.99 -4.47 -9.32
CA THR A 87 14.74 -3.69 -10.55
C THR A 87 15.53 -2.37 -10.49
N TRP A 88 16.24 -2.03 -11.58
CA TRP A 88 17.06 -0.82 -11.70
C TRP A 88 18.16 -0.69 -10.64
N PRO A 89 19.03 -1.69 -10.47
CA PRO A 89 20.08 -1.65 -9.47
C PRO A 89 21.05 -0.49 -9.67
N GLU A 90 21.29 -0.08 -10.93
CA GLU A 90 22.12 1.07 -11.31
C GLU A 90 21.61 2.41 -10.79
N ALA A 91 20.30 2.56 -10.64
CA ALA A 91 19.69 3.73 -10.05
C ALA A 91 19.55 3.62 -8.52
N LYS A 92 19.29 2.40 -8.02
CA LYS A 92 19.07 2.16 -6.59
C LYS A 92 20.35 2.22 -5.77
N ALA A 93 21.45 1.68 -6.24
CA ALA A 93 22.71 1.67 -5.49
C ALA A 93 23.18 3.09 -5.11
N PRO A 94 23.34 4.04 -6.05
CA PRO A 94 23.73 5.40 -5.68
C PRO A 94 22.65 6.13 -4.87
N ALA A 95 21.37 5.83 -5.09
CA ALA A 95 20.26 6.42 -4.30
C ALA A 95 20.32 5.94 -2.84
N LEU A 96 20.49 4.64 -2.60
CA LEU A 96 20.67 4.06 -1.28
C LEU A 96 21.85 4.70 -0.54
N GLN A 97 23.00 4.78 -1.18
CA GLN A 97 24.18 5.41 -0.56
C GLN A 97 23.95 6.89 -0.22
N ARG A 98 23.24 7.65 -1.08
CA ARG A 98 22.87 9.05 -0.73
C ARG A 98 21.99 9.11 0.50
N THR A 99 20.99 8.21 0.62
CA THR A 99 20.12 8.12 1.80
C THR A 99 20.94 7.82 3.07
N LEU A 100 21.83 6.82 3.02
CA LEU A 100 22.68 6.46 4.17
C LEU A 100 23.61 7.61 4.59
N ARG A 101 24.21 8.33 3.61
CA ARG A 101 25.00 9.53 3.90
C ARG A 101 24.17 10.66 4.52
N ALA A 102 22.95 10.87 4.05
CA ALA A 102 22.07 11.88 4.61
C ALA A 102 21.65 11.56 6.05
N ILE A 103 21.45 10.30 6.40
CA ILE A 103 21.21 9.86 7.78
C ILE A 103 22.43 10.19 8.64
N THR A 104 23.63 9.75 8.23
CA THR A 104 24.87 10.02 8.96
C THR A 104 25.09 11.53 9.17
N ALA A 105 24.84 12.34 8.15
CA ALA A 105 25.02 13.80 8.25
C ALA A 105 24.05 14.46 9.24
N ARG A 106 22.84 13.88 9.43
CA ARG A 106 21.83 14.44 10.33
C ARG A 106 21.95 13.98 11.77
N VAL A 107 22.37 12.73 11.98
CA VAL A 107 22.36 12.09 13.30
C VAL A 107 23.79 11.93 13.86
N GLY A 108 24.81 12.03 13.01
CA GLY A 108 26.20 11.73 13.38
C GLY A 108 26.53 10.24 13.37
N ALA A 109 25.55 9.39 13.17
CA ALA A 109 25.66 7.93 13.12
C ALA A 109 24.70 7.35 12.08
N LEU A 110 24.92 6.12 11.64
CA LEU A 110 23.99 5.36 10.79
C LEU A 110 22.99 4.61 11.68
N SER A 111 22.06 5.35 12.27
CA SER A 111 20.97 4.83 13.09
C SER A 111 19.68 5.62 12.85
N LEU A 112 18.53 4.96 13.05
CA LEU A 112 17.20 5.53 13.07
C LEU A 112 16.51 5.37 14.44
N ASP A 113 17.27 5.08 15.49
CA ASP A 113 16.74 4.86 16.86
C ASP A 113 16.08 6.11 17.44
N ASN A 114 16.50 7.30 16.97
CA ASN A 114 15.86 8.57 17.31
C ASN A 114 14.37 8.63 16.96
N LEU A 115 13.90 7.84 16.00
CA LEU A 115 12.48 7.79 15.60
C LEU A 115 11.58 7.23 16.71
N ALA A 116 12.12 6.41 17.61
CA ALA A 116 11.35 5.82 18.70
C ALA A 116 10.78 6.88 19.67
N ALA A 117 11.50 7.97 19.88
CA ALA A 117 11.11 9.08 20.77
C ALA A 117 10.27 10.15 20.07
N MET A 118 10.11 10.10 18.74
CA MET A 118 9.36 11.11 17.99
C MET A 118 7.87 10.78 17.93
N GLU A 119 7.02 11.80 17.87
CA GLU A 119 5.65 11.63 17.42
C GLU A 119 5.60 11.13 15.98
N VAL A 120 4.58 10.30 15.65
CA VAL A 120 4.49 9.64 14.33
C VAL A 120 4.58 10.62 13.17
N ARG A 121 3.91 11.76 13.27
CA ARG A 121 3.95 12.80 12.24
C ARG A 121 5.35 13.38 12.06
N ALA A 122 6.00 13.75 13.17
CA ALA A 122 7.36 14.29 13.15
C ALA A 122 8.37 13.25 12.61
N ALA A 123 8.23 11.98 12.98
CA ALA A 123 9.05 10.89 12.46
C ALA A 123 8.87 10.69 10.94
N ARG A 124 7.65 10.80 10.42
CA ARG A 124 7.39 10.77 8.97
C ARG A 124 8.04 11.94 8.26
N ASP A 125 7.82 13.16 8.74
CA ASP A 125 8.39 14.38 8.16
C ASP A 125 9.93 14.31 8.15
N TRP A 126 10.52 13.75 9.20
CA TRP A 126 11.97 13.52 9.28
C TRP A 126 12.46 12.51 8.23
N LEU A 127 11.76 11.38 8.07
CA LEU A 127 12.08 10.35 7.09
C LEU A 127 11.88 10.85 5.66
N GLU A 128 10.78 11.55 5.38
CA GLU A 128 10.43 12.06 4.05
C GLU A 128 11.36 13.17 3.57
N ALA A 129 12.09 13.80 4.48
CA ALA A 129 13.17 14.73 4.14
C ALA A 129 14.48 14.01 3.73
N LEU A 130 14.56 12.69 3.79
CA LEU A 130 15.68 11.90 3.25
C LEU A 130 15.53 11.69 1.74
N PRO A 131 16.65 11.69 0.96
CA PRO A 131 16.60 11.42 -0.46
C PRO A 131 15.94 10.06 -0.76
N GLY A 132 14.95 10.03 -1.66
CA GLY A 132 14.30 8.78 -2.10
C GLY A 132 13.27 8.20 -1.15
N VAL A 133 13.01 8.83 -0.01
CA VAL A 133 11.99 8.43 0.96
C VAL A 133 10.72 9.23 0.73
N GLY A 134 9.64 8.56 0.39
CA GLY A 134 8.31 9.15 0.24
C GLY A 134 7.32 8.63 1.27
N PRO A 135 6.05 9.09 1.23
CA PRO A 135 5.02 8.75 2.22
C PRO A 135 4.82 7.24 2.46
N LYS A 136 4.90 6.42 1.41
CA LYS A 136 4.81 4.95 1.55
C LYS A 136 5.98 4.39 2.34
N THR A 137 7.20 4.85 2.06
CA THR A 137 8.42 4.34 2.69
C THR A 137 8.51 4.79 4.14
N SER A 138 8.20 6.07 4.44
CA SER A 138 8.20 6.59 5.81
C SER A 138 7.20 5.83 6.69
N ALA A 139 5.99 5.61 6.18
CA ALA A 139 4.97 4.84 6.90
C ALA A 139 5.38 3.36 7.08
N ALA A 140 6.00 2.74 6.05
CA ALA A 140 6.48 1.36 6.14
C ALA A 140 7.57 1.19 7.20
N VAL A 141 8.56 2.10 7.25
CA VAL A 141 9.59 2.09 8.30
C VAL A 141 8.96 2.15 9.70
N LEU A 142 8.00 3.03 9.90
CA LEU A 142 7.35 3.19 11.21
C LEU A 142 6.46 2.00 11.57
N ALA A 143 5.72 1.43 10.60
CA ALA A 143 4.76 0.37 10.86
C ALA A 143 5.39 -1.03 10.86
N PHE A 144 6.34 -1.31 9.97
CA PHE A 144 6.84 -2.68 9.73
C PHE A 144 8.12 -3.01 10.50
N SER A 145 8.94 -2.00 10.85
CA SER A 145 10.13 -2.22 11.68
C SER A 145 9.76 -2.56 13.14
N ALA A 146 10.77 -2.85 13.95
CA ALA A 146 10.64 -3.06 15.38
C ALA A 146 9.97 -1.88 16.14
N LEU A 147 9.83 -0.71 15.51
CA LEU A 147 9.12 0.44 16.10
C LEU A 147 7.62 0.21 16.29
N ARG A 148 6.96 -0.56 15.41
CA ARG A 148 5.53 -0.88 15.49
C ARG A 148 4.65 0.34 15.76
N ARG A 149 4.86 1.40 14.98
CA ARG A 149 4.12 2.66 15.16
C ARG A 149 2.83 2.66 14.33
N ARG A 150 1.84 3.42 14.81
CA ARG A 150 0.55 3.62 14.13
C ARG A 150 0.75 4.52 12.91
N ALA A 151 1.18 3.94 11.79
CA ALA A 151 1.34 4.61 10.51
C ALA A 151 0.75 3.72 9.40
N LEU A 152 0.07 4.31 8.41
CA LEU A 152 -0.57 3.58 7.32
C LEU A 152 0.28 3.66 6.04
N PRO A 153 0.99 2.60 5.65
CA PRO A 153 1.55 2.50 4.31
C PRO A 153 0.43 2.33 3.29
N VAL A 154 0.48 3.05 2.17
CA VAL A 154 -0.47 2.86 1.07
C VAL A 154 0.31 2.43 -0.17
N ASP A 155 0.22 1.16 -0.52
CA ASP A 155 0.80 0.64 -1.75
C ASP A 155 -0.18 0.75 -2.93
N SER A 156 0.22 0.32 -4.11
CA SER A 156 -0.63 0.37 -5.30
C SER A 156 -1.86 -0.54 -5.22
N HIS A 157 -1.81 -1.61 -4.43
CA HIS A 157 -2.96 -2.50 -4.21
C HIS A 157 -3.98 -1.84 -3.28
N HIS A 158 -3.52 -1.36 -2.13
CA HIS A 158 -4.35 -0.62 -1.17
C HIS A 158 -5.00 0.60 -1.83
N HIS A 159 -4.21 1.43 -2.51
CA HIS A 159 -4.69 2.61 -3.24
C HIS A 159 -5.80 2.27 -4.25
N ARG A 160 -5.60 1.23 -5.06
CA ARG A 160 -6.59 0.79 -6.04
C ARG A 160 -7.89 0.32 -5.39
N VAL A 161 -7.79 -0.45 -4.31
CA VAL A 161 -8.96 -0.92 -3.57
C VAL A 161 -9.71 0.27 -2.97
N ALA A 162 -9.01 1.17 -2.27
CA ALA A 162 -9.58 2.38 -1.67
C ALA A 162 -10.28 3.28 -2.71
N SER A 163 -9.66 3.47 -3.88
CA SER A 163 -10.24 4.24 -4.99
C SER A 163 -11.53 3.59 -5.52
N ARG A 164 -11.56 2.28 -5.71
CA ARG A 164 -12.76 1.57 -6.20
C ARG A 164 -13.89 1.51 -5.19
N LEU A 165 -13.56 1.53 -3.90
CA LEU A 165 -14.52 1.65 -2.81
C LEU A 165 -15.07 3.08 -2.64
N GLY A 166 -14.53 4.06 -3.38
CA GLY A 166 -14.93 5.46 -3.27
C GLY A 166 -14.39 6.17 -2.01
N LEU A 167 -13.42 5.58 -1.30
CA LEU A 167 -12.78 6.22 -0.15
C LEU A 167 -11.97 7.45 -0.59
N ILE A 168 -11.37 7.38 -1.76
CA ILE A 168 -10.63 8.47 -2.40
C ILE A 168 -11.07 8.64 -3.86
N PRO A 169 -10.96 9.84 -4.44
CA PRO A 169 -11.20 10.07 -5.85
C PRO A 169 -10.32 9.18 -6.74
N ALA A 170 -10.88 8.69 -7.85
CA ALA A 170 -10.13 7.86 -8.80
C ALA A 170 -8.92 8.57 -9.44
N THR A 171 -8.94 9.90 -9.44
CA THR A 171 -7.86 10.77 -9.97
C THR A 171 -6.77 11.07 -8.93
N MET A 172 -6.98 10.72 -7.66
CA MET A 172 -6.01 11.00 -6.60
C MET A 172 -4.76 10.13 -6.78
N ALA A 173 -3.57 10.75 -6.78
CA ALA A 173 -2.31 10.03 -6.81
C ALA A 173 -2.03 9.29 -5.47
N VAL A 174 -1.18 8.26 -5.51
CA VAL A 174 -0.84 7.45 -4.32
C VAL A 174 -0.23 8.30 -3.20
N GLY A 175 0.69 9.22 -3.51
CA GLY A 175 1.35 10.07 -2.50
C GLY A 175 0.35 10.81 -1.61
N PRO A 176 -0.48 11.70 -2.17
CA PRO A 176 -1.50 12.45 -1.40
C PRO A 176 -2.53 11.56 -0.69
N SER A 177 -2.79 10.34 -1.20
CA SER A 177 -3.80 9.45 -0.61
C SER A 177 -3.44 8.97 0.80
N HIS A 178 -2.15 8.95 1.17
CA HIS A 178 -1.72 8.54 2.52
C HIS A 178 -2.38 9.37 3.62
N ALA A 179 -2.26 10.68 3.56
CA ALA A 179 -2.83 11.56 4.58
C ALA A 179 -4.36 11.45 4.65
N VAL A 180 -5.02 11.32 3.49
CA VAL A 180 -6.49 11.20 3.41
C VAL A 180 -6.96 9.87 3.99
N LEU A 181 -6.35 8.75 3.62
CA LEU A 181 -6.74 7.42 4.09
C LEU A 181 -6.40 7.22 5.58
N GLU A 182 -5.25 7.73 6.03
CA GLU A 182 -4.86 7.65 7.44
C GLU A 182 -5.79 8.46 8.34
N ALA A 183 -6.26 9.63 7.88
CA ALA A 183 -7.22 10.45 8.61
C ALA A 183 -8.63 9.79 8.75
N MET A 184 -8.94 8.81 7.90
CA MET A 184 -10.21 8.05 7.98
C MET A 184 -10.14 6.93 9.01
N LEU A 185 -8.96 6.55 9.49
CA LEU A 185 -8.82 5.47 10.46
C LEU A 185 -9.31 5.91 11.84
N PRO A 186 -10.16 5.12 12.52
CA PRO A 186 -10.61 5.44 13.86
C PRO A 186 -9.45 5.72 14.80
N ALA A 187 -9.56 6.76 15.63
CA ALA A 187 -8.50 7.14 16.56
C ALA A 187 -8.17 6.03 17.58
N ALA A 188 -9.15 5.18 17.89
CA ALA A 188 -9.00 4.05 18.80
C ALA A 188 -8.20 2.86 18.21
N TRP A 189 -7.87 2.88 16.91
CA TRP A 189 -7.07 1.81 16.32
C TRP A 189 -5.61 1.94 16.75
N ASP A 190 -5.08 0.87 17.31
CA ASP A 190 -3.67 0.73 17.64
C ASP A 190 -2.80 0.43 16.39
N ALA A 191 -1.51 0.28 16.61
CA ALA A 191 -0.56 0.01 15.52
C ALA A 191 -0.84 -1.34 14.83
N GLN A 192 -1.20 -2.39 15.60
CA GLN A 192 -1.53 -3.70 15.04
C GLN A 192 -2.74 -3.61 14.11
N ARG A 193 -3.80 -2.94 14.54
CA ARG A 193 -5.02 -2.84 13.74
C ARG A 193 -4.83 -2.01 12.47
N VAL A 194 -3.99 -0.98 12.51
CA VAL A 194 -3.61 -0.22 11.30
C VAL A 194 -2.76 -1.07 10.35
N TYR A 195 -1.83 -1.86 10.90
CA TYR A 195 -1.05 -2.83 10.14
C TYR A 195 -1.97 -3.89 9.49
N ASP A 196 -2.87 -4.50 10.26
CA ASP A 196 -3.85 -5.45 9.74
C ASP A 196 -4.65 -4.86 8.59
N HIS A 197 -5.13 -3.62 8.75
CA HIS A 197 -5.90 -2.96 7.70
C HIS A 197 -5.09 -2.78 6.40
N HIS A 198 -3.82 -2.39 6.51
CA HIS A 198 -2.95 -2.33 5.34
C HIS A 198 -2.83 -3.69 4.64
N GLU A 199 -2.51 -4.74 5.42
CA GLU A 199 -2.28 -6.09 4.91
C GLU A 199 -3.52 -6.68 4.22
N VAL A 200 -4.69 -6.61 4.88
CA VAL A 200 -5.91 -7.18 4.30
C VAL A 200 -6.39 -6.41 3.06
N MET A 201 -6.17 -5.10 3.00
CA MET A 201 -6.42 -4.29 1.80
C MET A 201 -5.46 -4.65 0.66
N MET A 202 -4.18 -4.87 0.97
CA MET A 202 -3.17 -5.34 0.03
C MET A 202 -3.51 -6.75 -0.49
N PHE A 203 -3.81 -7.71 0.40
CA PHE A 203 -4.22 -9.06 0.03
C PHE A 203 -5.45 -9.05 -0.87
N HIS A 204 -6.45 -8.25 -0.53
CA HIS A 204 -7.64 -8.11 -1.37
C HIS A 204 -7.31 -7.57 -2.76
N GLY A 205 -6.45 -6.58 -2.83
CA GLY A 205 -5.94 -6.04 -4.10
C GLY A 205 -5.18 -7.07 -4.94
N GLN A 206 -4.43 -7.95 -4.31
CA GLN A 206 -3.66 -9.00 -4.99
C GLN A 206 -4.52 -10.19 -5.43
N ARG A 207 -5.50 -10.60 -4.63
CA ARG A 207 -6.22 -11.89 -4.78
C ARG A 207 -7.59 -11.76 -5.44
N VAL A 208 -8.25 -10.61 -5.31
CA VAL A 208 -9.63 -10.38 -5.77
C VAL A 208 -9.75 -9.12 -6.62
N CYS A 209 -9.34 -7.97 -6.10
CA CYS A 209 -9.48 -6.68 -6.75
C CYS A 209 -8.33 -6.41 -7.73
N HIS A 210 -8.12 -7.28 -8.72
CA HIS A 210 -7.05 -7.17 -9.71
C HIS A 210 -7.14 -5.88 -10.54
N PHE A 211 -6.00 -5.45 -11.10
CA PHE A 211 -5.95 -4.19 -11.85
C PHE A 211 -6.85 -4.23 -13.10
N ARG A 212 -6.72 -5.23 -13.96
CA ARG A 212 -7.46 -5.32 -15.23
C ARG A 212 -8.82 -6.02 -15.10
N ALA A 213 -8.89 -7.17 -14.46
CA ALA A 213 -10.09 -7.98 -14.35
C ALA A 213 -10.37 -8.34 -12.88
N PRO A 214 -10.97 -7.41 -12.09
CA PRO A 214 -11.32 -7.72 -10.72
C PRO A 214 -12.42 -8.79 -10.65
N ALA A 215 -12.28 -9.71 -9.72
CA ALA A 215 -13.22 -10.82 -9.50
C ALA A 215 -14.39 -10.38 -8.61
N CYS A 216 -15.17 -9.37 -9.07
CA CYS A 216 -16.23 -8.75 -8.29
C CYS A 216 -17.31 -9.73 -7.83
N GLY A 217 -17.61 -10.80 -8.60
CA GLY A 217 -18.62 -11.80 -8.25
C GLY A 217 -18.31 -12.63 -7.00
N ARG A 218 -17.06 -12.64 -6.51
CA ARG A 218 -16.65 -13.30 -5.25
C ARG A 218 -16.07 -12.31 -4.22
N CYS A 219 -16.31 -11.01 -4.41
CA CYS A 219 -15.74 -9.97 -3.57
C CYS A 219 -16.56 -9.79 -2.30
N ALA A 220 -15.94 -9.95 -1.13
CA ALA A 220 -16.58 -9.73 0.18
C ALA A 220 -17.04 -8.28 0.41
N LEU A 221 -16.61 -7.35 -0.45
CA LEU A 221 -16.93 -5.91 -0.38
C LEU A 221 -17.88 -5.47 -1.51
N LEU A 222 -18.51 -6.40 -2.26
CA LEU A 222 -19.26 -6.05 -3.46
C LEU A 222 -20.34 -5.01 -3.19
N ASP A 223 -21.15 -5.22 -2.15
CA ASP A 223 -22.25 -4.35 -1.75
C ASP A 223 -21.81 -2.99 -1.21
N LEU A 224 -20.58 -2.86 -0.76
CA LEU A 224 -19.94 -1.61 -0.33
C LEU A 224 -19.18 -0.89 -1.45
N CYS A 225 -19.04 -1.52 -2.63
CA CYS A 225 -18.15 -1.06 -3.68
C CYS A 225 -18.89 -0.47 -4.88
N PRO A 226 -18.94 0.87 -5.04
CA PRO A 226 -19.62 1.50 -6.19
C PRO A 226 -19.11 0.97 -7.53
N THR A 227 -17.79 0.80 -7.66
CA THR A 227 -17.18 0.23 -8.90
C THR A 227 -17.60 -1.23 -9.11
N GLY A 228 -17.70 -2.02 -8.06
CA GLY A 228 -18.12 -3.42 -8.13
C GLY A 228 -19.57 -3.55 -8.54
N LEU A 229 -20.45 -2.78 -7.94
CA LEU A 229 -21.88 -2.74 -8.27
C LEU A 229 -22.11 -2.31 -9.73
N ALA A 230 -21.45 -1.24 -10.19
CA ALA A 230 -21.55 -0.79 -11.58
C ALA A 230 -21.11 -1.87 -12.57
N ARG A 231 -20.03 -2.62 -12.26
CA ARG A 231 -19.56 -3.75 -13.10
C ARG A 231 -20.52 -4.93 -13.09
N ALA A 232 -21.08 -5.28 -11.96
CA ALA A 232 -22.07 -6.36 -11.85
C ALA A 232 -23.33 -6.05 -12.67
N ALA A 233 -23.81 -4.81 -12.61
CA ALA A 233 -24.95 -4.36 -13.40
C ALA A 233 -24.70 -4.44 -14.93
N THR A 234 -23.47 -4.14 -15.39
CA THR A 234 -23.13 -4.23 -16.81
C THR A 234 -22.86 -5.67 -17.28
N SER A 235 -22.58 -6.60 -16.37
CA SER A 235 -22.34 -8.01 -16.68
C SER A 235 -23.62 -8.86 -16.62
N ALA A 236 -24.73 -8.33 -16.13
CA ALA A 236 -26.00 -9.00 -16.15
C ALA A 236 -26.51 -9.19 -17.60
N PRO A 237 -27.01 -10.38 -18.00
CA PRO A 237 -27.57 -10.57 -19.31
C PRO A 237 -28.71 -9.58 -19.52
N ARG A 238 -28.65 -8.84 -20.63
CA ARG A 238 -29.72 -7.92 -21.01
C ARG A 238 -31.01 -8.74 -21.17
N PRO A 239 -32.12 -8.37 -20.51
CA PRO A 239 -33.38 -9.07 -20.72
C PRO A 239 -33.69 -9.13 -22.22
N ALA A 240 -34.10 -10.31 -22.69
CA ALA A 240 -34.52 -10.50 -24.06
C ALA A 240 -35.61 -9.44 -24.38
N PRO A 241 -35.58 -8.86 -25.60
CA PRO A 241 -36.64 -7.97 -26.00
C PRO A 241 -37.96 -8.69 -25.87
N THR A 242 -38.89 -8.14 -25.11
CA THR A 242 -40.27 -8.64 -25.06
C THR A 242 -40.84 -8.51 -26.44
N GLU A 243 -41.12 -9.65 -27.10
CA GLU A 243 -41.88 -9.67 -28.34
C GLU A 243 -43.21 -8.98 -28.11
N SER A 244 -43.36 -7.81 -28.69
CA SER A 244 -44.66 -7.11 -28.77
C SER A 244 -45.58 -8.03 -29.54
N ALA A 245 -46.57 -8.61 -28.85
CA ALA A 245 -47.65 -9.36 -29.48
C ALA A 245 -48.32 -8.49 -30.52
N ALA A 246 -48.03 -8.79 -31.78
CA ALA A 246 -48.78 -8.23 -32.92
C ALA A 246 -50.19 -8.78 -32.83
N THR A 247 -51.09 -7.96 -32.32
CA THR A 247 -52.54 -8.21 -32.46
C THR A 247 -52.93 -8.08 -33.93
N GLY A 248 -53.04 -9.27 -34.55
CA GLY A 248 -53.65 -9.40 -35.85
C GLY A 248 -55.14 -9.04 -35.75
N GLY A 249 -55.52 -7.92 -36.32
CA GLY A 249 -56.92 -7.56 -36.55
C GLY A 249 -57.54 -8.48 -37.60
N PRO A 250 -58.81 -8.88 -37.49
CA PRO A 250 -59.46 -9.74 -38.44
C PRO A 250 -59.78 -9.01 -39.73
N ASP A 251 -59.45 -9.64 -40.85
CA ASP A 251 -59.81 -9.26 -42.19
C ASP A 251 -61.34 -9.36 -42.34
N ALA A 252 -61.99 -8.33 -42.82
CA ALA A 252 -63.39 -8.32 -43.21
C ALA A 252 -63.54 -7.77 -44.65
N ARG A 253 -63.78 -8.72 -45.56
CA ARG A 253 -64.37 -8.63 -46.90
C ARG A 253 -63.64 -7.85 -47.99
#